data_f9cf0990c652792b431ccbeddcfdcaa0
#
_entry.id   f9cf0990c652792b431ccbeddcfdcaa0
#
_cell.length_a   1.000
_cell.length_b   1.000
_cell.length_c   1.000
_cell.angle_alpha   90.00
_cell.angle_beta   90.00
_cell.angle_gamma   90.00
#
_symmetry.space_group_name_H-M   'P 1'
#
loop_
_entity.id
_entity.type
_entity.pdbx_description
1 polymer ?
#
loop_
_entity_poly.entity_id
_entity_poly.type
_entity_poly.pdbx_seq_one_letter_code
_entity_poly.pdbx_strand_id
1 'polypeptide(L)'
;MLHYYLKKIQYFFFKKNFGFSQTNIDSYFSKKKHTVISFSSIHHKISTIQLNEFFYLTKKFNMIFVKDTSRSWFNNLDIQLIKKNINTNVNYCIGYSMGAFNAIMFSNFAKIKKVIAFSPQFSIHPFISRDKTYLNYAARIKKWKYKTLKFNHSTEYLLIFGDSRNEKYHASQIPNKKNIKIMIIKDCDHETAPLLKKQNKLKKIIDSFLIG
;
A
#
# COMPACT_ATOMS: atom_id res chain seq x y z
N MET A 1 9.42 0.56 29.84
CA MET A 1 10.35 1.64 29.45
C MET A 1 11.68 1.10 28.91
N LEU A 2 12.40 0.26 29.64
CA LEU A 2 13.70 -0.32 29.22
C LEU A 2 13.65 -1.08 27.88
N HIS A 3 12.62 -1.89 27.63
CA HIS A 3 12.44 -2.64 26.38
C HIS A 3 12.26 -1.76 25.14
N TYR A 4 11.66 -0.58 25.27
CA TYR A 4 11.51 0.40 24.20
C TYR A 4 12.86 1.03 23.82
N TYR A 5 13.70 1.34 24.81
CA TYR A 5 15.04 1.88 24.57
C TYR A 5 15.99 0.83 23.98
N LEU A 6 15.93 -0.41 24.41
CA LEU A 6 16.72 -1.52 23.84
C LEU A 6 16.38 -1.75 22.37
N LYS A 7 15.08 -1.71 21.97
CA LYS A 7 14.68 -1.79 20.56
C LYS A 7 15.14 -0.60 19.74
N LYS A 8 15.17 0.62 20.31
CA LYS A 8 15.73 1.81 19.64
C LYS A 8 17.24 1.69 19.43
N ILE A 9 17.97 1.19 20.41
CA ILE A 9 19.43 0.97 20.33
C ILE A 9 19.73 -0.13 19.31
N GLN A 10 19.03 -1.26 19.33
CA GLN A 10 19.17 -2.31 18.32
C GLN A 10 18.89 -1.79 16.91
N TYR A 11 17.77 -1.03 16.73
CA TYR A 11 17.42 -0.45 15.43
C TYR A 11 18.48 0.55 14.95
N PHE A 12 19.03 1.38 15.85
CA PHE A 12 20.09 2.33 15.52
C PHE A 12 21.40 1.64 15.15
N PHE A 13 21.77 0.59 15.89
CA PHE A 13 22.98 -0.21 15.65
C PHE A 13 22.91 -0.97 14.31
N PHE A 14 21.79 -1.61 14.03
CA PHE A 14 21.55 -2.28 12.75
C PHE A 14 21.57 -1.29 11.57
N LYS A 15 20.91 -0.14 11.70
CA LYS A 15 20.87 0.88 10.66
C LYS A 15 22.25 1.44 10.33
N LYS A 16 23.11 1.63 11.33
CA LYS A 16 24.46 2.16 11.16
C LYS A 16 25.44 1.17 10.52
N ASN A 17 25.30 -0.13 10.81
CA ASN A 17 26.26 -1.15 10.39
C ASN A 17 25.87 -1.91 9.12
N PHE A 18 24.60 -1.92 8.72
CA PHE A 18 24.10 -2.74 7.60
C PHE A 18 23.40 -1.95 6.49
N GLY A 19 23.39 -0.61 6.54
CA GLY A 19 22.87 0.24 5.46
C GLY A 19 21.46 -0.13 5.02
N PHE A 20 20.50 -0.26 5.96
CA PHE A 20 19.12 -0.62 5.62
C PHE A 20 18.52 0.35 4.61
N SER A 21 18.25 -0.14 3.42
CA SER A 21 17.39 0.55 2.45
C SER A 21 16.04 0.86 3.12
N GLN A 22 15.50 2.05 2.86
CA GLN A 22 14.16 2.41 3.30
C GLN A 22 13.08 1.63 2.53
N THR A 23 13.50 0.94 1.47
CA THR A 23 12.68 0.04 0.65
C THR A 23 13.20 -1.37 0.81
N ASN A 24 12.37 -2.26 1.34
CA ASN A 24 12.68 -3.69 1.43
C ASN A 24 11.78 -4.45 0.45
N ILE A 25 12.36 -5.36 -0.32
CA ILE A 25 11.67 -6.14 -1.36
C ILE A 25 11.92 -7.62 -1.14
N ASP A 26 10.80 -8.37 -1.06
CA ASP A 26 10.81 -9.82 -1.13
C ASP A 26 10.11 -10.23 -2.44
N SER A 27 10.76 -11.07 -3.25
CA SER A 27 10.20 -11.53 -4.52
C SER A 27 9.94 -13.04 -4.49
N TYR A 28 8.78 -13.42 -5.01
CA TYR A 28 8.37 -14.81 -5.15
C TYR A 28 7.94 -15.07 -6.60
N PHE A 29 8.83 -15.70 -7.38
CA PHE A 29 8.59 -16.01 -8.78
C PHE A 29 8.37 -17.50 -8.98
N SER A 30 7.24 -17.86 -9.59
CA SER A 30 6.83 -19.24 -9.87
C SER A 30 6.44 -19.45 -11.34
N LYS A 31 7.12 -18.75 -12.25
CA LYS A 31 6.90 -18.81 -13.73
C LYS A 31 5.46 -18.50 -14.16
N LYS A 32 4.74 -17.61 -13.42
CA LYS A 32 3.40 -17.16 -13.77
C LYS A 32 3.46 -16.07 -14.85
N LYS A 33 2.38 -15.97 -15.65
CA LYS A 33 2.26 -14.99 -16.73
C LYS A 33 2.21 -13.54 -16.24
N HIS A 34 1.68 -13.31 -15.04
CA HIS A 34 1.43 -11.97 -14.50
C HIS A 34 2.10 -11.79 -13.14
N THR A 35 2.48 -10.56 -12.84
CA THR A 35 3.06 -10.18 -11.53
C THR A 35 2.11 -9.27 -10.78
N VAL A 36 1.96 -9.52 -9.48
CA VAL A 36 1.31 -8.60 -8.53
C VAL A 36 2.36 -8.01 -7.61
N ILE A 37 2.39 -6.69 -7.52
CA ILE A 37 3.24 -5.93 -6.61
C ILE A 37 2.38 -5.56 -5.41
N SER A 38 2.67 -6.16 -4.26
CA SER A 38 1.96 -5.95 -3.00
C SER A 38 2.73 -4.97 -2.13
N PHE A 39 2.12 -3.84 -1.82
CA PHE A 39 2.68 -2.84 -0.92
C PHE A 39 2.12 -3.05 0.49
N SER A 40 3.01 -3.18 1.47
CA SER A 40 2.62 -3.41 2.85
C SER A 40 2.04 -2.16 3.51
N SER A 41 1.07 -2.37 4.41
CA SER A 41 0.55 -1.34 5.33
C SER A 41 1.60 -0.89 6.34
N ILE A 42 1.22 0.00 7.28
CA ILE A 42 2.14 0.56 8.28
C ILE A 42 2.80 -0.55 9.12
N HIS A 43 2.00 -1.49 9.61
CA HIS A 43 2.44 -2.63 10.43
C HIS A 43 1.26 -3.57 10.68
N HIS A 44 1.55 -4.76 11.18
CA HIS A 44 0.54 -5.64 11.76
C HIS A 44 0.13 -5.12 13.16
N LYS A 45 -1.13 -5.32 13.56
CA LYS A 45 -1.67 -4.86 14.86
C LYS A 45 -0.84 -5.29 16.08
N ILE A 46 -0.17 -6.45 15.99
CA ILE A 46 0.56 -7.06 17.11
C ILE A 46 2.04 -6.66 17.13
N SER A 47 2.58 -6.11 16.04
CA SER A 47 4.01 -5.78 15.94
C SER A 47 4.27 -4.57 15.04
N THR A 48 5.44 -3.96 15.20
CA THR A 48 5.94 -2.89 14.30
C THR A 48 6.47 -3.42 12.98
N ILE A 49 6.37 -4.73 12.72
CA ILE A 49 6.90 -5.41 11.53
C ILE A 49 5.89 -5.31 10.40
N GLN A 50 6.36 -4.93 9.22
CA GLN A 50 5.57 -5.01 7.99
C GLN A 50 5.63 -6.43 7.45
N LEU A 51 4.46 -6.99 7.13
CA LEU A 51 4.32 -8.33 6.59
C LEU A 51 4.19 -8.31 5.06
N ASN A 52 4.44 -9.46 4.44
CA ASN A 52 4.11 -9.73 3.04
C ASN A 52 2.59 -9.93 2.91
N GLU A 53 1.86 -8.83 2.74
CA GLU A 53 0.39 -8.85 2.66
C GLU A 53 -0.08 -9.51 1.37
N PHE A 54 -1.26 -10.12 1.40
CA PHE A 54 -1.86 -10.85 0.26
C PHE A 54 -1.01 -12.04 -0.25
N PHE A 55 -0.22 -12.66 0.62
CA PHE A 55 0.70 -13.76 0.28
C PHE A 55 0.02 -14.93 -0.45
N TYR A 56 -1.27 -15.21 -0.19
CA TYR A 56 -2.00 -16.28 -0.87
C TYR A 56 -2.09 -16.11 -2.40
N LEU A 57 -1.84 -14.91 -2.92
CA LEU A 57 -1.79 -14.64 -4.37
C LEU A 57 -0.59 -15.30 -5.06
N THR A 58 0.44 -15.73 -4.33
CA THR A 58 1.57 -16.53 -4.85
C THR A 58 1.13 -17.80 -5.57
N LYS A 59 -0.05 -18.32 -5.24
CA LYS A 59 -0.64 -19.47 -5.93
C LYS A 59 -1.01 -19.17 -7.39
N LYS A 60 -1.29 -17.91 -7.73
CA LYS A 60 -1.79 -17.49 -9.05
C LYS A 60 -0.86 -16.55 -9.81
N PHE A 61 -0.04 -15.79 -9.12
CA PHE A 61 0.81 -14.73 -9.65
C PHE A 61 2.25 -14.86 -9.19
N ASN A 62 3.19 -14.32 -9.96
CA ASN A 62 4.46 -13.89 -9.40
C ASN A 62 4.20 -12.75 -8.43
N MET A 63 4.89 -12.71 -7.30
CA MET A 63 4.67 -11.69 -6.29
C MET A 63 5.95 -10.90 -6.02
N ILE A 64 5.80 -9.59 -5.91
CA ILE A 64 6.82 -8.67 -5.40
C ILE A 64 6.21 -7.99 -4.18
N PHE A 65 6.77 -8.22 -3.01
CA PHE A 65 6.33 -7.61 -1.75
C PHE A 65 7.23 -6.42 -1.44
N VAL A 66 6.63 -5.23 -1.37
CA VAL A 66 7.35 -3.98 -1.13
C VAL A 66 6.98 -3.43 0.24
N LYS A 67 7.99 -3.22 1.08
CA LYS A 67 7.85 -2.63 2.41
C LYS A 67 8.48 -1.23 2.43
N ASP A 68 7.68 -0.23 2.78
CA ASP A 68 8.16 1.12 3.09
C ASP A 68 8.55 1.17 4.57
N THR A 69 9.79 0.82 4.89
CA THR A 69 10.24 0.74 6.28
C THR A 69 10.29 2.09 6.98
N SER A 70 10.30 3.18 6.22
CA SER A 70 10.23 4.55 6.73
C SER A 70 8.80 5.04 7.02
N ARG A 71 7.77 4.32 6.60
CA ARG A 71 6.35 4.69 6.71
C ARG A 71 6.11 6.09 6.14
N SER A 72 6.58 6.30 4.91
CA SER A 72 6.66 7.63 4.30
C SER A 72 5.53 7.96 3.33
N TRP A 73 4.53 7.07 3.15
CA TRP A 73 3.53 7.25 2.09
C TRP A 73 4.20 7.60 0.75
N PHE A 74 5.01 6.68 0.26
CA PHE A 74 5.74 6.75 -1.01
C PHE A 74 6.91 7.75 -1.08
N ASN A 75 7.06 8.66 -0.10
CA ASN A 75 8.02 9.76 -0.19
C ASN A 75 9.50 9.33 -0.15
N ASN A 76 9.80 8.17 0.45
CA ASN A 76 11.17 7.62 0.59
C ASN A 76 11.35 6.26 -0.10
N LEU A 77 10.36 5.76 -0.87
CA LEU A 77 10.52 4.52 -1.60
C LEU A 77 11.53 4.66 -2.75
N ASP A 78 12.38 3.65 -2.89
CA ASP A 78 13.26 3.50 -4.04
C ASP A 78 12.50 2.89 -5.22
N ILE A 79 11.99 3.76 -6.08
CA ILE A 79 11.19 3.39 -7.25
C ILE A 79 12.01 2.57 -8.25
N GLN A 80 13.31 2.88 -8.42
CA GLN A 80 14.16 2.17 -9.36
C GLN A 80 14.45 0.75 -8.90
N LEU A 81 14.66 0.57 -7.59
CA LEU A 81 14.80 -0.76 -7.01
C LEU A 81 13.55 -1.62 -7.23
N ILE A 82 12.35 -1.05 -7.04
CA ILE A 82 11.09 -1.77 -7.30
C ILE A 82 10.99 -2.14 -8.79
N LYS A 83 11.26 -1.21 -9.69
CA LYS A 83 11.20 -1.44 -11.15
C LYS A 83 12.16 -2.55 -11.62
N LYS A 84 13.37 -2.63 -11.07
CA LYS A 84 14.36 -3.67 -11.42
C LYS A 84 13.87 -5.09 -11.11
N ASN A 85 12.94 -5.23 -10.16
CA ASN A 85 12.35 -6.53 -9.80
C ASN A 85 11.17 -6.94 -10.68
N ILE A 86 10.67 -6.06 -11.57
CA ILE A 86 9.55 -6.38 -12.46
C ILE A 86 10.09 -7.11 -13.70
N ASN A 87 9.63 -8.34 -13.91
CA ASN A 87 10.09 -9.21 -14.98
C ASN A 87 8.98 -9.71 -15.93
N THR A 88 7.78 -9.13 -15.85
CA THR A 88 6.64 -9.47 -16.71
C THR A 88 6.07 -8.26 -17.42
N ASN A 89 5.40 -8.49 -18.56
CA ASN A 89 4.77 -7.42 -19.33
C ASN A 89 3.43 -6.95 -18.77
N VAL A 90 2.77 -7.78 -17.96
CA VAL A 90 1.48 -7.44 -17.33
C VAL A 90 1.62 -7.48 -15.82
N ASN A 91 1.50 -6.29 -15.24
CA ASN A 91 1.69 -6.09 -13.82
C ASN A 91 0.46 -5.45 -13.18
N TYR A 92 0.18 -5.86 -11.96
CA TYR A 92 -0.88 -5.33 -11.11
C TYR A 92 -0.28 -4.83 -9.79
N CYS A 93 -0.97 -3.89 -9.13
CA CYS A 93 -0.62 -3.48 -7.78
C CYS A 93 -1.76 -3.73 -6.81
N ILE A 94 -1.41 -4.05 -5.57
CA ILE A 94 -2.35 -4.22 -4.47
C ILE A 94 -1.77 -3.63 -3.19
N GLY A 95 -2.63 -3.09 -2.34
CA GLY A 95 -2.22 -2.62 -1.02
C GLY A 95 -3.40 -2.32 -0.11
N TYR A 96 -3.10 -2.21 1.17
CA TYR A 96 -4.03 -1.80 2.21
C TYR A 96 -3.45 -0.62 2.98
N SER A 97 -4.29 0.39 3.33
CA SER A 97 -3.89 1.57 4.08
C SER A 97 -2.72 2.32 3.40
N MET A 98 -1.60 2.56 4.07
CA MET A 98 -0.38 3.13 3.47
C MET A 98 0.05 2.35 2.22
N GLY A 99 -0.05 1.02 2.24
CA GLY A 99 0.26 0.19 1.08
C GLY A 99 -0.67 0.48 -0.12
N ALA A 100 -1.94 0.81 0.14
CA ALA A 100 -2.87 1.23 -0.90
C ALA A 100 -2.47 2.56 -1.53
N PHE A 101 -2.03 3.54 -0.72
CA PHE A 101 -1.45 4.79 -1.23
C PHE A 101 -0.24 4.50 -2.12
N ASN A 102 0.69 3.66 -1.64
CA ASN A 102 1.91 3.31 -2.36
C ASN A 102 1.61 2.59 -3.69
N ALA A 103 0.65 1.66 -3.70
CA ALA A 103 0.22 0.95 -4.91
C ALA A 103 -0.34 1.89 -5.98
N ILE A 104 -1.20 2.84 -5.60
CA ILE A 104 -1.74 3.86 -6.51
C ILE A 104 -0.62 4.75 -7.03
N MET A 105 0.24 5.25 -6.16
CA MET A 105 1.34 6.13 -6.57
C MET A 105 2.32 5.44 -7.51
N PHE A 106 2.67 4.17 -7.26
CA PHE A 106 3.60 3.40 -8.08
C PHE A 106 3.12 3.21 -9.51
N SER A 107 1.80 3.16 -9.76
CA SER A 107 1.23 3.05 -11.11
C SER A 107 1.59 4.22 -12.04
N ASN A 108 2.09 5.34 -11.50
CA ASN A 108 2.59 6.46 -12.31
C ASN A 108 4.05 6.31 -12.76
N PHE A 109 4.74 5.26 -12.29
CA PHE A 109 6.18 5.07 -12.52
C PHE A 109 6.52 3.78 -13.27
N ALA A 110 5.56 2.87 -13.40
CA ALA A 110 5.72 1.60 -14.13
C ALA A 110 4.43 1.28 -14.90
N LYS A 111 4.54 0.39 -15.89
CA LYS A 111 3.37 -0.10 -16.64
C LYS A 111 2.54 -1.03 -15.76
N ILE A 112 1.51 -0.49 -15.14
CA ILE A 112 0.57 -1.19 -14.27
C ILE A 112 -0.81 -1.19 -14.93
N LYS A 113 -1.37 -2.39 -15.15
CA LYS A 113 -2.68 -2.54 -15.81
C LYS A 113 -3.82 -2.26 -14.83
N LYS A 114 -3.76 -2.83 -13.62
CA LYS A 114 -4.82 -2.69 -12.60
C LYS A 114 -4.22 -2.45 -11.21
N VAL A 115 -4.92 -1.64 -10.41
CA VAL A 115 -4.61 -1.41 -8.99
C VAL A 115 -5.85 -1.68 -8.15
N ILE A 116 -5.72 -2.53 -7.13
CA ILE A 116 -6.74 -2.68 -6.10
C ILE A 116 -6.20 -2.12 -4.78
N ALA A 117 -6.92 -1.19 -4.20
CA ALA A 117 -6.49 -0.42 -3.04
C ALA A 117 -7.58 -0.43 -1.95
N PHE A 118 -7.24 -0.97 -0.78
CA PHE A 118 -8.13 -1.06 0.37
C PHE A 118 -7.83 0.08 1.35
N SER A 119 -8.82 0.89 1.67
CA SER A 119 -8.74 2.05 2.58
C SER A 119 -7.55 2.98 2.29
N PRO A 120 -7.36 3.46 1.04
CA PRO A 120 -6.27 4.37 0.73
C PRO A 120 -6.54 5.75 1.33
N GLN A 121 -5.55 6.36 2.02
CA GLN A 121 -5.63 7.76 2.36
C GLN A 121 -5.39 8.61 1.11
N PHE A 122 -6.27 9.58 0.80
CA PHE A 122 -6.00 10.54 -0.28
C PHE A 122 -4.75 11.38 0.02
N SER A 123 -4.55 11.73 1.28
CA SER A 123 -3.39 12.45 1.80
C SER A 123 -3.27 12.24 3.29
N ILE A 124 -2.04 12.24 3.80
CA ILE A 124 -1.75 12.41 5.23
C ILE A 124 -0.98 13.71 5.51
N HIS A 125 -0.81 14.57 4.48
CA HIS A 125 -0.08 15.82 4.63
C HIS A 125 -0.80 16.75 5.62
N PRO A 126 -0.12 17.34 6.64
CA PRO A 126 -0.77 18.04 7.76
C PRO A 126 -1.68 19.20 7.36
N PHE A 127 -1.33 19.89 6.25
CA PHE A 127 -2.08 21.05 5.74
C PHE A 127 -3.10 20.69 4.66
N ILE A 128 -3.18 19.42 4.22
CA ILE A 128 -4.13 18.98 3.19
C ILE A 128 -5.20 18.07 3.80
N SER A 129 -4.77 17.09 4.62
CA SER A 129 -5.69 16.13 5.21
C SER A 129 -6.42 16.70 6.43
N ARG A 130 -7.74 16.48 6.46
CA ARG A 130 -8.55 16.69 7.67
C ARG A 130 -8.44 15.51 8.65
N ASP A 131 -8.10 14.32 8.16
CA ASP A 131 -7.82 13.17 8.99
C ASP A 131 -6.46 13.34 9.70
N LYS A 132 -6.50 13.37 11.01
CA LYS A 132 -5.32 13.57 11.88
C LYS A 132 -4.74 12.26 12.43
N THR A 133 -5.31 11.12 12.07
CA THR A 133 -4.90 9.80 12.55
C THR A 133 -3.41 9.52 12.33
N TYR A 134 -2.85 10.04 11.22
CA TYR A 134 -1.48 9.74 10.79
C TYR A 134 -0.48 10.87 11.03
N LEU A 135 -0.81 11.87 11.87
CA LEU A 135 0.07 13.04 12.12
C LEU A 135 1.47 12.65 12.61
N ASN A 136 1.57 11.64 13.48
CA ASN A 136 2.86 11.16 13.99
C ASN A 136 3.77 10.58 12.89
N TYR A 137 3.20 10.03 11.83
CA TYR A 137 3.95 9.55 10.66
C TYR A 137 4.26 10.72 9.74
N ALA A 138 3.31 11.58 9.48
CA ALA A 138 3.47 12.78 8.66
C ALA A 138 4.61 13.68 9.16
N ALA A 139 4.73 13.87 10.49
CA ALA A 139 5.79 14.66 11.11
C ALA A 139 7.22 14.10 10.87
N ARG A 140 7.34 12.81 10.52
CA ARG A 140 8.64 12.16 10.22
C ARG A 140 9.07 12.32 8.78
N ILE A 141 8.18 12.75 7.88
CA ILE A 141 8.46 12.95 6.46
C ILE A 141 9.14 14.31 6.27
N LYS A 142 10.47 14.32 6.22
CA LYS A 142 11.25 15.55 6.11
C LYS A 142 11.08 16.26 4.76
N LYS A 143 10.90 15.50 3.67
CA LYS A 143 10.74 16.04 2.31
C LYS A 143 9.51 15.41 1.65
N TRP A 144 8.49 16.21 1.43
CA TRP A 144 7.27 15.81 0.74
C TRP A 144 7.42 15.93 -0.77
N LYS A 145 7.68 14.81 -1.44
CA LYS A 145 7.65 14.70 -2.91
C LYS A 145 6.21 14.49 -3.40
N TYR A 146 5.44 13.74 -2.62
CA TYR A 146 4.08 13.32 -2.94
C TYR A 146 3.16 13.61 -1.75
N LYS A 147 2.31 14.63 -1.90
CA LYS A 147 1.41 15.08 -0.83
C LYS A 147 0.02 14.45 -0.92
N THR A 148 -0.40 14.07 -2.14
CA THR A 148 -1.72 13.52 -2.45
C THR A 148 -1.60 12.38 -3.44
N LEU A 149 -2.63 11.54 -3.54
CA LEU A 149 -2.74 10.53 -4.58
C LEU A 149 -2.69 11.16 -5.98
N LYS A 150 -2.04 10.46 -6.90
CA LYS A 150 -2.06 10.72 -8.34
C LYS A 150 -2.45 9.44 -9.07
N PHE A 151 -3.30 9.56 -10.09
CA PHE A 151 -3.85 8.44 -10.83
C PHE A 151 -3.38 8.48 -12.28
N ASN A 152 -2.82 7.37 -12.75
CA ASN A 152 -2.43 7.18 -14.14
C ASN A 152 -3.69 6.91 -15.00
N HIS A 153 -3.81 7.55 -16.15
CA HIS A 153 -4.96 7.40 -17.03
C HIS A 153 -5.07 6.03 -17.71
N SER A 154 -3.94 5.32 -17.89
CA SER A 154 -3.88 3.99 -18.52
C SER A 154 -4.02 2.82 -17.53
N THR A 155 -4.22 3.08 -16.24
CA THR A 155 -4.39 2.08 -15.18
C THR A 155 -5.83 2.05 -14.72
N GLU A 156 -6.40 0.86 -14.57
CA GLU A 156 -7.72 0.67 -13.96
C GLU A 156 -7.58 0.57 -12.43
N TYR A 157 -8.48 1.24 -11.70
CA TYR A 157 -8.45 1.27 -10.24
C TYR A 157 -9.76 0.74 -9.64
N LEU A 158 -9.63 -0.14 -8.65
CA LEU A 158 -10.69 -0.47 -7.70
C LEU A 158 -10.26 0.01 -6.32
N LEU A 159 -10.93 1.07 -5.82
CA LEU A 159 -10.67 1.65 -4.51
C LEU A 159 -11.80 1.25 -3.57
N ILE A 160 -11.45 0.65 -2.44
CA ILE A 160 -12.41 0.11 -1.48
C ILE A 160 -12.24 0.85 -0.16
N PHE A 161 -13.29 1.51 0.28
CA PHE A 161 -13.33 2.29 1.52
C PHE A 161 -14.38 1.73 2.48
N GLY A 162 -14.22 2.00 3.76
CA GLY A 162 -15.29 1.86 4.73
C GLY A 162 -16.31 3.02 4.62
N ASP A 163 -17.30 3.04 5.51
CA ASP A 163 -18.32 4.09 5.56
C ASP A 163 -18.20 5.02 6.77
N SER A 164 -17.11 4.91 7.54
CA SER A 164 -16.80 5.86 8.60
C SER A 164 -16.54 7.27 8.07
N ARG A 165 -16.56 8.26 8.95
CA ARG A 165 -16.35 9.67 8.60
C ARG A 165 -15.02 9.89 7.88
N ASN A 166 -13.93 9.30 8.36
CA ASN A 166 -12.60 9.46 7.77
C ASN A 166 -12.49 8.75 6.42
N GLU A 167 -13.04 7.54 6.30
CA GLU A 167 -13.06 6.80 5.04
C GLU A 167 -13.87 7.53 3.96
N LYS A 168 -15.07 8.03 4.29
CA LYS A 168 -15.88 8.86 3.41
C LYS A 168 -15.17 10.15 3.00
N TYR A 169 -14.44 10.79 3.93
CA TYR A 169 -13.63 11.95 3.61
C TYR A 169 -12.57 11.62 2.56
N HIS A 170 -11.79 10.55 2.76
CA HIS A 170 -10.77 10.15 1.78
C HIS A 170 -11.39 9.77 0.44
N ALA A 171 -12.50 9.03 0.44
CA ALA A 171 -13.23 8.66 -0.77
C ALA A 171 -13.74 9.89 -1.55
N SER A 172 -14.24 10.92 -0.86
CA SER A 172 -14.76 12.15 -1.48
C SER A 172 -13.69 13.00 -2.17
N GLN A 173 -12.41 12.79 -1.84
CA GLN A 173 -11.29 13.49 -2.47
C GLN A 173 -10.82 12.81 -3.76
N ILE A 174 -11.31 11.60 -4.06
CA ILE A 174 -10.92 10.86 -5.26
C ILE A 174 -11.60 11.49 -6.49
N PRO A 175 -10.84 11.77 -7.56
CA PRO A 175 -11.43 12.36 -8.77
C PRO A 175 -12.38 11.38 -9.46
N ASN A 176 -13.49 11.89 -9.96
CA ASN A 176 -14.42 11.12 -10.79
C ASN A 176 -13.82 10.90 -12.19
N LYS A 177 -13.28 9.70 -12.43
CA LYS A 177 -12.67 9.29 -13.71
C LYS A 177 -13.18 7.93 -14.14
N LYS A 178 -13.33 7.69 -15.44
CA LYS A 178 -13.84 6.43 -16.03
C LYS A 178 -13.04 5.19 -15.62
N ASN A 179 -11.74 5.35 -15.38
CA ASN A 179 -10.83 4.28 -14.97
C ASN A 179 -10.73 4.06 -13.45
N ILE A 180 -11.54 4.77 -12.65
CA ILE A 180 -11.57 4.63 -11.19
C ILE A 180 -12.96 4.17 -10.76
N LYS A 181 -13.01 3.00 -10.12
CA LYS A 181 -14.20 2.46 -9.47
C LYS A 181 -14.05 2.53 -7.96
N ILE A 182 -15.04 3.11 -7.27
CA ILE A 182 -15.08 3.19 -5.81
C ILE A 182 -16.13 2.18 -5.29
N MET A 183 -15.78 1.43 -4.26
CA MET A 183 -16.67 0.55 -3.52
C MET A 183 -16.66 0.95 -2.05
N ILE A 184 -17.84 1.16 -1.47
CA ILE A 184 -18.01 1.47 -0.04
C ILE A 184 -18.52 0.21 0.67
N ILE A 185 -17.84 -0.17 1.76
CA ILE A 185 -18.24 -1.27 2.63
C ILE A 185 -18.99 -0.69 3.83
N LYS A 186 -20.25 -1.08 3.98
CA LYS A 186 -21.10 -0.65 5.10
C LYS A 186 -20.61 -1.22 6.42
N ASP A 187 -20.88 -0.51 7.51
CA ASP A 187 -20.53 -0.87 8.88
C ASP A 187 -19.06 -1.22 9.03
N CYS A 188 -18.20 -0.48 8.33
CA CYS A 188 -16.77 -0.68 8.28
C CYS A 188 -16.03 0.65 8.44
N ASP A 189 -15.09 0.68 9.36
CA ASP A 189 -14.10 1.75 9.43
C ASP A 189 -12.92 1.44 8.49
N HIS A 190 -11.73 1.77 8.86
CA HIS A 190 -10.50 1.62 8.06
C HIS A 190 -10.18 0.15 7.69
N GLU A 191 -10.75 -0.83 8.39
CA GLU A 191 -10.39 -2.27 8.27
C GLU A 191 -11.09 -3.02 7.13
N THR A 192 -11.17 -2.43 5.95
CA THR A 192 -11.91 -3.01 4.82
C THR A 192 -11.36 -4.37 4.37
N ALA A 193 -10.05 -4.54 4.21
CA ALA A 193 -9.45 -5.82 3.81
C ALA A 193 -9.60 -6.92 4.90
N PRO A 194 -9.34 -6.66 6.20
CA PRO A 194 -9.61 -7.61 7.28
C PRO A 194 -11.08 -8.02 7.36
N LEU A 195 -12.02 -7.07 7.26
CA LEU A 195 -13.45 -7.37 7.31
C LEU A 195 -13.89 -8.24 6.13
N LEU A 196 -13.48 -7.89 4.92
CA LEU A 196 -13.79 -8.70 3.72
C LEU A 196 -13.18 -10.10 3.79
N LYS A 197 -12.00 -10.24 4.41
CA LYS A 197 -11.39 -11.56 4.68
C LYS A 197 -12.25 -12.37 5.65
N LYS A 198 -12.70 -11.76 6.76
CA LYS A 198 -13.60 -12.40 7.75
C LYS A 198 -14.91 -12.84 7.11
N GLN A 199 -15.43 -12.07 6.15
CA GLN A 199 -16.64 -12.38 5.39
C GLN A 199 -16.42 -13.36 4.21
N ASN A 200 -15.23 -13.89 4.00
CA ASN A 200 -14.85 -14.72 2.86
C ASN A 200 -15.07 -14.07 1.47
N LYS A 201 -15.18 -12.74 1.43
CA LYS A 201 -15.41 -11.96 0.19
C LYS A 201 -14.12 -11.44 -0.45
N LEU A 202 -13.04 -11.23 0.33
CA LEU A 202 -11.80 -10.60 -0.11
C LEU A 202 -11.23 -11.28 -1.37
N LYS A 203 -11.08 -12.59 -1.34
CA LYS A 203 -10.51 -13.36 -2.45
C LYS A 203 -11.35 -13.21 -3.73
N LYS A 204 -12.68 -13.31 -3.63
CA LYS A 204 -13.60 -13.17 -4.78
C LYS A 204 -13.46 -11.79 -5.43
N ILE A 205 -13.42 -10.72 -4.62
CA ILE A 205 -13.25 -9.34 -5.12
C ILE A 205 -11.91 -9.18 -5.85
N ILE A 206 -10.81 -9.65 -5.26
CA ILE A 206 -9.49 -9.53 -5.87
C ILE A 206 -9.41 -10.35 -7.16
N ASP A 207 -9.85 -11.60 -7.15
CA ASP A 207 -9.84 -12.47 -8.32
C ASP A 207 -10.69 -11.89 -9.46
N SER A 208 -11.91 -11.46 -9.17
CA SER A 208 -12.81 -10.86 -10.16
C SER A 208 -12.23 -9.60 -10.79
N PHE A 209 -11.53 -8.77 -10.02
CA PHE A 209 -10.95 -7.55 -10.55
C PHE A 209 -9.64 -7.78 -11.30
N LEU A 210 -8.73 -8.61 -10.79
CA LEU A 210 -7.42 -8.80 -11.43
C LEU A 210 -7.47 -9.74 -12.63
N ILE A 211 -8.32 -10.77 -12.61
CA ILE A 211 -8.36 -11.85 -13.62
C ILE A 211 -9.48 -11.65 -14.65
N GLY A 212 -10.65 -11.10 -14.20
CA GLY A 212 -11.74 -10.71 -15.10
C GLY A 212 -11.43 -9.43 -15.81
#